data_0ac9246cbe8e86d2d1902e33da301a27
#
_entry.id   0ac9246cbe8e86d2d1902e33da301a27
#
_cell.length_a   1.000
_cell.length_b   1.000
_cell.length_c   1.000
_cell.angle_alpha   90.00
_cell.angle_beta   90.00
_cell.angle_gamma   90.00
#
_symmetry.space_group_name_H-M   'P 1'
#
loop_
_entity.id
_entity.type
_entity.pdbx_description
1 polymer ?
#
loop_
_entity_poly.entity_id
_entity_poly.type
_entity_poly.pdbx_seq_one_letter_code
_entity_poly.pdbx_strand_id
1 'polypeptide(L)'
;MRGAIRSGGMVALALILCARAQAAATQVSFVPWKVLEPGAEPVKKAFLLFWIPSSPDDLRHSDLITSQRLTLYSGRCIGMHVVRADDTTTLEKLHAGDGLPLAILFEGDKEVARVLGESAGLTANAVESMVRQAFDTREMSLNEMLDRASAKASQGANGDAIDLYQQVAAQACAFPKLAKTAQRALRRLGVR
;
A
#
# COMPACT_ATOMS: atom_id res chain seq x y z
N MET A 1 68.78 -13.69 57.94
CA MET A 1 67.49 -14.10 58.51
C MET A 1 66.41 -13.79 57.50
N ARG A 2 65.82 -14.77 57.01
CA ARG A 2 64.59 -15.12 56.39
C ARG A 2 63.58 -13.96 56.07
N GLY A 3 63.30 -13.71 54.79
CA GLY A 3 62.21 -12.90 54.27
C GLY A 3 61.58 -13.58 53.07
N ALA A 4 60.30 -13.88 53.22
CA ALA A 4 59.51 -14.71 52.30
C ALA A 4 58.96 -13.87 51.11
N ILE A 5 59.14 -14.39 49.91
CA ILE A 5 58.55 -13.94 48.67
C ILE A 5 57.10 -14.45 48.62
N ARG A 6 56.13 -13.55 48.50
CA ARG A 6 54.74 -13.89 48.16
C ARG A 6 54.47 -13.48 46.72
N SER A 7 54.32 -14.53 45.89
CA SER A 7 53.83 -14.43 44.52
C SER A 7 52.33 -14.14 44.55
N GLY A 8 51.92 -12.98 44.02
CA GLY A 8 50.55 -12.65 43.73
C GLY A 8 50.21 -13.01 42.28
N GLY A 9 49.45 -14.08 42.11
CA GLY A 9 48.96 -14.52 40.81
C GLY A 9 47.87 -13.57 40.30
N MET A 10 48.12 -12.97 39.15
CA MET A 10 47.17 -12.14 38.42
C MET A 10 46.32 -13.04 37.51
N VAL A 11 45.09 -13.27 37.94
CA VAL A 11 44.09 -14.01 37.14
C VAL A 11 43.50 -13.03 36.14
N ALA A 12 43.92 -13.13 34.87
CA ALA A 12 43.30 -12.40 33.78
C ALA A 12 41.98 -13.05 33.40
N LEU A 13 40.89 -12.39 33.75
CA LEU A 13 39.52 -12.81 33.39
C LEU A 13 39.27 -12.34 31.95
N ALA A 14 39.44 -13.20 30.96
CA ALA A 14 39.10 -12.94 29.56
C ALA A 14 37.58 -13.01 29.41
N LEU A 15 36.91 -11.84 29.39
CA LEU A 15 35.50 -11.69 29.01
C LEU A 15 35.40 -11.85 27.49
N ILE A 16 35.03 -13.05 27.04
CA ILE A 16 34.65 -13.32 25.65
C ILE A 16 33.24 -12.73 25.46
N LEU A 17 33.15 -11.52 24.91
CA LEU A 17 31.92 -10.95 24.37
C LEU A 17 31.55 -11.75 23.11
N CYS A 18 30.69 -12.74 23.26
CA CYS A 18 29.95 -13.34 22.14
C CYS A 18 28.96 -12.30 21.61
N ALA A 19 29.40 -11.50 20.64
CA ALA A 19 28.48 -10.70 19.81
C ALA A 19 27.61 -11.70 19.00
N ARG A 20 26.43 -12.00 19.50
CA ARG A 20 25.39 -12.67 18.71
C ARG A 20 24.95 -11.71 17.62
N ALA A 21 25.51 -11.84 16.42
CA ALA A 21 24.93 -11.30 15.21
C ALA A 21 23.55 -11.97 15.04
N GLN A 22 22.51 -11.29 15.49
CA GLN A 22 21.15 -11.65 15.12
C GLN A 22 21.03 -11.34 13.63
N ALA A 23 21.20 -12.37 12.80
CA ALA A 23 20.75 -12.31 11.42
C ALA A 23 19.23 -12.02 11.48
N ALA A 24 18.87 -10.77 11.14
CA ALA A 24 17.47 -10.42 10.92
C ALA A 24 16.99 -11.36 9.81
N ALA A 25 16.23 -12.37 10.18
CA ALA A 25 15.54 -13.21 9.21
C ALA A 25 14.67 -12.28 8.39
N THR A 26 15.02 -12.10 7.13
CA THR A 26 14.21 -11.31 6.17
C THR A 26 12.90 -12.07 6.06
N GLN A 27 11.87 -11.58 6.75
CA GLN A 27 10.56 -12.17 6.72
C GLN A 27 10.02 -11.92 5.30
N VAL A 28 9.97 -12.96 4.48
CA VAL A 28 9.39 -12.90 3.14
C VAL A 28 7.90 -12.64 3.31
N SER A 29 7.48 -11.45 2.99
CA SER A 29 6.08 -11.07 3.01
C SER A 29 5.50 -11.31 1.62
N PHE A 30 4.37 -12.00 1.56
CA PHE A 30 3.67 -12.24 0.30
C PHE A 30 2.55 -11.22 0.14
N VAL A 31 2.45 -10.65 -1.05
CA VAL A 31 1.32 -9.79 -1.42
C VAL A 31 0.05 -10.65 -1.48
N PRO A 32 -1.06 -10.23 -0.84
CA PRO A 32 -2.27 -11.06 -0.77
C PRO A 32 -3.09 -11.00 -2.07
N TRP A 33 -2.46 -11.39 -3.16
CA TRP A 33 -3.13 -11.53 -4.44
C TRP A 33 -4.22 -12.59 -4.39
N LYS A 34 -5.39 -12.26 -4.91
CA LYS A 34 -6.51 -13.20 -5.07
C LYS A 34 -6.78 -13.39 -6.55
N VAL A 35 -6.70 -14.61 -7.01
CA VAL A 35 -7.11 -14.95 -8.37
C VAL A 35 -8.64 -14.82 -8.44
N LEU A 36 -9.13 -14.03 -9.39
CA LEU A 36 -10.55 -13.96 -9.68
C LEU A 36 -10.97 -15.15 -10.54
N GLU A 37 -12.06 -15.77 -10.14
CA GLU A 37 -12.73 -16.74 -10.99
C GLU A 37 -13.39 -16.01 -12.17
N PRO A 38 -13.43 -16.59 -13.37
CA PRO A 38 -14.04 -15.97 -14.53
C PRO A 38 -15.46 -15.47 -14.25
N GLY A 39 -15.71 -14.19 -14.53
CA GLY A 39 -16.99 -13.54 -14.29
C GLY A 39 -17.32 -13.19 -12.83
N ALA A 40 -16.43 -13.51 -11.88
CA ALA A 40 -16.60 -13.12 -10.49
C ALA A 40 -16.37 -11.62 -10.28
N GLU A 41 -17.15 -11.02 -9.40
CA GLU A 41 -16.92 -9.64 -8.98
C GLU A 41 -15.89 -9.58 -7.84
N PRO A 42 -14.96 -8.61 -7.89
CA PRO A 42 -14.01 -8.40 -6.81
C PRO A 42 -14.73 -7.93 -5.53
N VAL A 43 -14.17 -8.29 -4.38
CA VAL A 43 -14.66 -7.75 -3.10
C VAL A 43 -14.48 -6.23 -3.11
N LYS A 44 -15.59 -5.49 -2.90
CA LYS A 44 -15.58 -4.01 -2.90
C LYS A 44 -14.60 -3.47 -1.87
N LYS A 45 -13.66 -2.67 -2.35
CA LYS A 45 -12.68 -1.91 -1.59
C LYS A 45 -12.61 -0.49 -2.14
N ALA A 46 -12.02 0.43 -1.37
CA ALA A 46 -11.83 1.81 -1.84
C ALA A 46 -10.97 1.86 -3.11
N PHE A 47 -9.94 1.00 -3.14
CA PHE A 47 -9.10 0.81 -4.32
C PHE A 47 -9.04 -0.68 -4.70
N LEU A 48 -8.97 -0.94 -6.00
CA LEU A 48 -8.80 -2.28 -6.58
C LEU A 48 -7.61 -2.25 -7.53
N LEU A 49 -6.60 -3.06 -7.23
CA LEU A 49 -5.45 -3.28 -8.10
C LEU A 49 -5.62 -4.63 -8.80
N PHE A 50 -5.76 -4.60 -10.11
CA PHE A 50 -5.79 -5.78 -10.95
C PHE A 50 -4.43 -5.98 -11.59
N TRP A 51 -3.96 -7.21 -11.55
CA TRP A 51 -2.81 -7.68 -12.31
C TRP A 51 -3.26 -8.74 -13.30
N ILE A 52 -2.93 -8.55 -14.55
CA ILE A 52 -3.23 -9.46 -15.65
C ILE A 52 -1.89 -9.94 -16.20
N PRO A 53 -1.40 -11.12 -15.81
CA PRO A 53 -0.17 -11.69 -16.34
C PRO A 53 -0.35 -12.12 -17.80
N SER A 54 0.72 -12.13 -18.61
CA SER A 54 0.65 -12.62 -19.98
C SER A 54 0.60 -14.15 -20.05
N SER A 55 1.06 -14.81 -19.00
CA SER A 55 1.11 -16.28 -18.91
C SER A 55 1.02 -16.79 -17.47
N PRO A 56 0.70 -18.07 -17.25
CA PRO A 56 0.79 -18.70 -15.92
C PRO A 56 2.22 -18.69 -15.34
N ASP A 57 3.24 -18.63 -16.18
CA ASP A 57 4.64 -18.57 -15.73
C ASP A 57 5.00 -17.19 -15.20
N ASP A 58 4.47 -16.11 -15.78
CA ASP A 58 4.58 -14.76 -15.20
C ASP A 58 4.02 -14.72 -13.80
N LEU A 59 2.89 -15.37 -13.57
CA LEU A 59 2.29 -15.44 -12.23
C LEU A 59 3.20 -16.12 -11.21
N ARG A 60 3.95 -17.16 -11.61
CA ARG A 60 4.78 -17.95 -10.69
C ARG A 60 6.12 -17.28 -10.37
N HIS A 61 6.68 -16.54 -11.31
CA HIS A 61 8.04 -16.02 -11.23
C HIS A 61 8.14 -14.51 -11.06
N SER A 62 6.99 -13.81 -11.00
CA SER A 62 6.95 -12.36 -10.84
C SER A 62 7.38 -11.91 -9.46
N ASP A 63 8.18 -10.85 -9.41
CA ASP A 63 8.53 -10.12 -8.18
C ASP A 63 7.32 -9.40 -7.54
N LEU A 64 6.21 -9.26 -8.28
CA LEU A 64 4.93 -8.75 -7.76
C LEU A 64 4.38 -9.56 -6.59
N ILE A 65 4.72 -10.87 -6.51
CA ILE A 65 4.24 -11.75 -5.44
C ILE A 65 4.91 -11.42 -4.11
N THR A 66 6.17 -10.99 -4.13
CA THR A 66 7.01 -10.81 -2.94
C THR A 66 7.30 -9.33 -2.63
N SER A 67 6.69 -8.39 -3.34
CA SER A 67 6.87 -6.96 -3.13
C SER A 67 6.43 -6.54 -1.72
N GLN A 68 7.38 -6.07 -0.91
CA GLN A 68 7.08 -5.55 0.43
C GLN A 68 6.21 -4.29 0.38
N ARG A 69 6.42 -3.42 -0.61
CA ARG A 69 5.63 -2.19 -0.76
C ARG A 69 4.20 -2.47 -1.14
N LEU A 70 3.96 -3.39 -2.09
CA LEU A 70 2.59 -3.81 -2.42
C LEU A 70 1.90 -4.46 -1.22
N THR A 71 2.62 -5.24 -0.41
CA THR A 71 2.10 -5.79 0.84
C THR A 71 1.67 -4.69 1.81
N LEU A 72 2.45 -3.61 1.96
CA LEU A 72 2.06 -2.46 2.77
C LEU A 72 0.83 -1.73 2.21
N TYR A 73 0.72 -1.59 0.90
CA TYR A 73 -0.45 -1.01 0.26
C TYR A 73 -1.71 -1.86 0.45
N SER A 74 -1.60 -3.19 0.50
CA SER A 74 -2.75 -4.06 0.76
C SER A 74 -3.42 -3.77 2.11
N GLY A 75 -2.65 -3.32 3.11
CA GLY A 75 -3.14 -2.84 4.40
C GLY A 75 -3.87 -1.48 4.34
N ARG A 76 -3.79 -0.77 3.22
CA ARG A 76 -4.42 0.55 3.00
C ARG A 76 -5.71 0.45 2.17
N CYS A 77 -6.48 -0.60 2.35
CA CYS A 77 -7.75 -0.86 1.65
C CYS A 77 -7.63 -1.01 0.13
N ILE A 78 -6.51 -1.49 -0.36
CA ILE A 78 -6.39 -1.94 -1.73
C ILE A 78 -6.77 -3.43 -1.79
N GLY A 79 -7.79 -3.77 -2.57
CA GLY A 79 -8.05 -5.14 -2.99
C GLY A 79 -7.07 -5.51 -4.12
N MET A 80 -6.37 -6.62 -3.97
CA MET A 80 -5.38 -7.06 -4.96
C MET A 80 -5.86 -8.31 -5.65
N HIS A 81 -6.06 -8.25 -6.95
CA HIS A 81 -6.64 -9.31 -7.73
C HIS A 81 -5.76 -9.66 -8.94
N VAL A 82 -5.66 -10.94 -9.22
CA VAL A 82 -5.12 -11.46 -10.47
C VAL A 82 -6.28 -11.84 -11.36
N VAL A 83 -6.27 -11.34 -12.59
CA VAL A 83 -7.21 -11.73 -13.65
C VAL A 83 -6.46 -12.59 -14.66
N ARG A 84 -7.04 -13.71 -15.01
CA ARG A 84 -6.44 -14.62 -15.98
C ARG A 84 -6.50 -14.03 -17.38
N ALA A 85 -5.47 -14.26 -18.18
CA ALA A 85 -5.42 -13.78 -19.56
C ALA A 85 -6.49 -14.40 -20.49
N ASP A 86 -7.09 -15.53 -20.07
CA ASP A 86 -8.18 -16.19 -20.79
C ASP A 86 -9.59 -15.78 -20.34
N ASP A 87 -9.71 -14.92 -19.31
CA ASP A 87 -11.01 -14.36 -18.85
C ASP A 87 -11.41 -13.13 -19.69
N THR A 88 -11.83 -13.38 -20.93
CA THR A 88 -12.20 -12.32 -21.88
C THR A 88 -13.29 -11.40 -21.34
N THR A 89 -14.25 -11.91 -20.56
CA THR A 89 -15.33 -11.11 -19.98
C THR A 89 -14.81 -10.06 -18.98
N THR A 90 -13.88 -10.44 -18.12
CA THR A 90 -13.26 -9.49 -17.16
C THR A 90 -12.31 -8.55 -17.88
N LEU A 91 -11.54 -9.03 -18.87
CA LEU A 91 -10.64 -8.21 -19.67
C LEU A 91 -11.38 -7.09 -20.43
N GLU A 92 -12.52 -7.40 -21.03
CA GLU A 92 -13.38 -6.41 -21.68
C GLU A 92 -13.88 -5.33 -20.69
N LYS A 93 -14.36 -5.74 -19.51
CA LYS A 93 -14.80 -4.80 -18.45
C LYS A 93 -13.67 -3.89 -17.97
N LEU A 94 -12.43 -4.39 -17.91
CA LEU A 94 -11.25 -3.66 -17.50
C LEU A 94 -10.63 -2.86 -18.64
N HIS A 95 -11.17 -2.93 -19.86
CA HIS A 95 -10.59 -2.35 -21.06
C HIS A 95 -9.09 -2.70 -21.20
N ALA A 96 -8.76 -3.97 -20.93
CA ALA A 96 -7.37 -4.42 -20.88
C ALA A 96 -6.68 -4.41 -22.26
N GLY A 97 -7.45 -4.53 -23.35
CA GLY A 97 -6.90 -4.54 -24.71
C GLY A 97 -5.93 -5.70 -24.95
N ASP A 98 -5.06 -5.55 -25.97
CA ASP A 98 -4.12 -6.58 -26.37
C ASP A 98 -2.75 -6.49 -25.67
N GLY A 99 -2.57 -5.52 -24.79
CA GLY A 99 -1.30 -5.27 -24.09
C GLY A 99 -1.18 -6.03 -22.77
N LEU A 100 -0.53 -7.20 -22.78
CA LEU A 100 -0.23 -7.97 -21.57
C LEU A 100 1.29 -8.17 -21.44
N PRO A 101 1.81 -8.26 -20.20
CA PRO A 101 1.13 -8.16 -18.90
C PRO A 101 0.75 -6.71 -18.55
N LEU A 102 -0.27 -6.55 -17.71
CA LEU A 102 -0.86 -5.26 -17.38
C LEU A 102 -1.21 -5.17 -15.90
N ALA A 103 -1.04 -4.01 -15.27
CA ALA A 103 -1.66 -3.69 -13.99
C ALA A 103 -2.53 -2.43 -14.11
N ILE A 104 -3.69 -2.46 -13.47
CA ILE A 104 -4.67 -1.38 -13.49
C ILE A 104 -5.12 -1.11 -12.05
N LEU A 105 -5.15 0.17 -11.66
CA LEU A 105 -5.67 0.62 -10.37
C LEU A 105 -6.97 1.37 -10.57
N PHE A 106 -7.99 0.96 -9.84
CA PHE A 106 -9.29 1.62 -9.75
C PHE A 106 -9.49 2.27 -8.38
N GLU A 107 -10.18 3.42 -8.35
CA GLU A 107 -10.82 4.01 -7.17
C GLU A 107 -12.34 3.94 -7.37
N GLY A 108 -13.00 3.06 -6.62
CA GLY A 108 -14.38 2.69 -6.94
C GLY A 108 -14.48 2.07 -8.33
N ASP A 109 -15.32 2.67 -9.18
CA ASP A 109 -15.52 2.22 -10.56
C ASP A 109 -14.65 3.00 -11.58
N LYS A 110 -13.82 3.93 -11.11
CA LYS A 110 -12.98 4.78 -11.97
C LYS A 110 -11.58 4.23 -12.06
N GLU A 111 -11.08 3.99 -13.25
CA GLU A 111 -9.66 3.76 -13.48
C GLU A 111 -8.87 5.03 -13.16
N VAL A 112 -7.86 4.91 -12.29
CA VAL A 112 -7.02 6.05 -11.87
C VAL A 112 -5.58 5.93 -12.34
N ALA A 113 -5.13 4.71 -12.64
CA ALA A 113 -3.79 4.48 -13.20
C ALA A 113 -3.71 3.10 -13.87
N ARG A 114 -2.81 3.00 -14.87
CA ARG A 114 -2.42 1.71 -15.45
C ARG A 114 -0.94 1.70 -15.82
N VAL A 115 -0.37 0.52 -15.87
CA VAL A 115 0.98 0.29 -16.36
C VAL A 115 1.03 -1.01 -17.16
N LEU A 116 1.59 -0.92 -18.36
CA LEU A 116 1.87 -2.07 -19.22
C LEU A 116 3.27 -2.61 -18.90
N GLY A 117 3.40 -3.92 -18.95
CA GLY A 117 4.71 -4.55 -18.92
C GLY A 117 5.46 -4.32 -20.23
N GLU A 118 6.77 -4.31 -20.13
CA GLU A 118 7.67 -4.30 -21.28
C GLU A 118 7.93 -5.73 -21.77
N SER A 119 8.80 -5.88 -22.76
CA SER A 119 9.21 -7.21 -23.28
C SER A 119 9.80 -8.14 -22.22
N ALA A 120 10.34 -7.59 -21.12
CA ALA A 120 10.85 -8.32 -19.95
C ALA A 120 9.76 -8.67 -18.93
N GLY A 121 8.51 -8.30 -19.19
CA GLY A 121 7.39 -8.49 -18.25
C GLY A 121 7.02 -7.25 -17.45
N LEU A 122 6.10 -7.42 -16.50
CA LEU A 122 5.66 -6.36 -15.58
C LEU A 122 6.44 -6.50 -14.27
N THR A 123 7.15 -5.44 -13.89
CA THR A 123 8.00 -5.44 -12.67
C THR A 123 7.27 -4.87 -11.46
N ALA A 124 7.63 -5.35 -10.25
CA ALA A 124 7.11 -4.79 -9.01
C ALA A 124 7.38 -3.29 -8.89
N ASN A 125 8.56 -2.83 -9.29
CA ASN A 125 8.92 -1.40 -9.23
C ASN A 125 8.00 -0.52 -10.10
N ALA A 126 7.60 -1.00 -11.27
CA ALA A 126 6.68 -0.28 -12.16
C ALA A 126 5.29 -0.15 -11.50
N VAL A 127 4.75 -1.26 -10.96
CA VAL A 127 3.45 -1.28 -10.29
C VAL A 127 3.47 -0.47 -8.99
N GLU A 128 4.53 -0.60 -8.18
CA GLU A 128 4.71 0.20 -6.95
C GLU A 128 4.74 1.70 -7.26
N SER A 129 5.44 2.09 -8.32
CA SER A 129 5.54 3.50 -8.74
C SER A 129 4.20 4.03 -9.22
N MET A 130 3.46 3.25 -10.01
CA MET A 130 2.11 3.57 -10.45
C MET A 130 1.16 3.77 -9.25
N VAL A 131 1.13 2.82 -8.31
CA VAL A 131 0.27 2.90 -7.12
C VAL A 131 0.64 4.10 -6.26
N ARG A 132 1.94 4.32 -6.03
CA ARG A 132 2.42 5.48 -5.27
C ARG A 132 1.96 6.78 -5.89
N GLN A 133 2.18 6.98 -7.19
CA GLN A 133 1.80 8.21 -7.89
C GLN A 133 0.29 8.47 -7.82
N ALA A 134 -0.53 7.42 -7.97
CA ALA A 134 -1.98 7.55 -7.83
C ALA A 134 -2.38 7.96 -6.41
N PHE A 135 -1.75 7.37 -5.38
CA PHE A 135 -1.99 7.73 -3.99
C PHE A 135 -1.54 9.15 -3.66
N ASP A 136 -0.37 9.57 -4.14
CA ASP A 136 0.15 10.94 -3.94
C ASP A 136 -0.80 11.96 -4.59
N THR A 137 -1.27 11.70 -5.81
CA THR A 137 -2.25 12.55 -6.51
C THR A 137 -3.56 12.63 -5.73
N ARG A 138 -4.05 11.51 -5.21
CA ARG A 138 -5.28 11.48 -4.41
C ARG A 138 -5.11 12.21 -3.09
N GLU A 139 -3.98 12.05 -2.42
CA GLU A 139 -3.66 12.74 -1.17
C GLU A 139 -3.64 14.27 -1.36
N MET A 140 -3.05 14.76 -2.46
CA MET A 140 -3.11 16.19 -2.83
C MET A 140 -4.55 16.67 -3.00
N SER A 141 -5.37 15.96 -3.76
CA SER A 141 -6.79 16.29 -3.96
C SER A 141 -7.58 16.34 -2.65
N LEU A 142 -7.31 15.43 -1.72
CA LEU A 142 -7.96 15.41 -0.41
C LEU A 142 -7.50 16.57 0.48
N ASN A 143 -6.24 16.98 0.41
CA ASN A 143 -5.75 18.18 1.10
C ASN A 143 -6.42 19.45 0.56
N GLU A 144 -6.51 19.63 -0.75
CA GLU A 144 -7.24 20.73 -1.37
C GLU A 144 -8.72 20.76 -0.93
N MET A 145 -9.33 19.57 -0.76
CA MET A 145 -10.70 19.47 -0.26
C MET A 145 -10.82 19.90 1.19
N LEU A 146 -9.84 19.57 2.05
CA LEU A 146 -9.76 20.05 3.44
C LEU A 146 -9.61 21.57 3.50
N ASP A 147 -8.77 22.15 2.65
CA ASP A 147 -8.56 23.61 2.61
C ASP A 147 -9.84 24.34 2.17
N ARG A 148 -10.52 23.83 1.14
CA ARG A 148 -11.83 24.36 0.70
C ARG A 148 -12.89 24.26 1.80
N ALA A 149 -12.94 23.12 2.51
CA ALA A 149 -13.86 22.94 3.63
C ALA A 149 -13.58 23.92 4.77
N SER A 150 -12.31 24.17 5.08
CA SER A 150 -11.89 25.15 6.09
C SER A 150 -12.29 26.58 5.70
N ALA A 151 -12.08 26.95 4.44
CA ALA A 151 -12.49 28.25 3.91
C ALA A 151 -14.02 28.46 3.97
N LYS A 152 -14.80 27.43 3.61
CA LYS A 152 -16.27 27.46 3.72
C LYS A 152 -16.74 27.63 5.16
N ALA A 153 -16.14 26.88 6.10
CA ALA A 153 -16.46 27.00 7.53
C ALA A 153 -16.17 28.41 8.06
N SER A 154 -15.05 29.02 7.68
CA SER A 154 -14.71 30.39 8.11
C SER A 154 -15.63 31.45 7.53
N GLN A 155 -16.29 31.19 6.41
CA GLN A 155 -17.30 32.06 5.77
C GLN A 155 -18.71 31.82 6.34
N GLY A 156 -18.87 30.91 7.30
CA GLY A 156 -20.19 30.56 7.85
C GLY A 156 -21.01 29.59 7.00
N ALA A 157 -20.48 29.13 5.85
CA ALA A 157 -21.10 28.13 4.99
C ALA A 157 -20.90 26.71 5.54
N ASN A 158 -21.44 26.47 6.76
CA ASN A 158 -21.18 25.25 7.51
C ASN A 158 -21.71 23.99 6.81
N GLY A 159 -22.82 24.05 6.10
CA GLY A 159 -23.37 22.91 5.34
C GLY A 159 -22.37 22.41 4.29
N ASP A 160 -21.90 23.31 3.42
CA ASP A 160 -20.91 22.96 2.39
C ASP A 160 -19.61 22.43 3.00
N ALA A 161 -19.18 23.03 4.13
CA ALA A 161 -17.97 22.59 4.84
C ALA A 161 -18.13 21.16 5.40
N ILE A 162 -19.29 20.85 5.97
CA ILE A 162 -19.60 19.52 6.51
C ILE A 162 -19.55 18.47 5.41
N ASP A 163 -20.16 18.74 4.26
CA ASP A 163 -20.19 17.81 3.12
C ASP A 163 -18.75 17.47 2.64
N LEU A 164 -17.90 18.49 2.50
CA LEU A 164 -16.51 18.30 2.11
C LEU A 164 -15.72 17.50 3.16
N TYR A 165 -15.87 17.84 4.45
CA TYR A 165 -15.21 17.09 5.51
C TYR A 165 -15.69 15.64 5.59
N GLN A 166 -16.97 15.36 5.37
CA GLN A 166 -17.51 14.00 5.34
C GLN A 166 -16.90 13.18 4.19
N GLN A 167 -16.74 13.77 3.00
CA GLN A 167 -16.08 13.11 1.87
C GLN A 167 -14.63 12.71 2.19
N VAL A 168 -13.87 13.60 2.86
CA VAL A 168 -12.51 13.26 3.30
C VAL A 168 -12.52 12.23 4.42
N ALA A 169 -13.43 12.32 5.39
CA ALA A 169 -13.55 11.38 6.49
C ALA A 169 -13.89 9.96 6.02
N ALA A 170 -14.65 9.83 4.93
CA ALA A 170 -14.96 8.55 4.30
C ALA A 170 -13.72 7.80 3.78
N GLN A 171 -12.60 8.51 3.56
CA GLN A 171 -11.35 7.92 3.07
C GLN A 171 -10.44 7.37 4.19
N ALA A 172 -11.01 7.09 5.38
CA ALA A 172 -10.24 6.74 6.59
C ALA A 172 -9.31 5.54 6.42
N CYS A 173 -9.69 4.57 5.61
CA CYS A 173 -8.91 3.37 5.43
C CYS A 173 -7.64 3.62 4.59
N ALA A 174 -7.75 4.34 3.48
CA ALA A 174 -6.62 4.66 2.61
C ALA A 174 -5.79 5.84 3.11
N PHE A 175 -6.47 6.86 3.69
CA PHE A 175 -5.85 8.11 4.14
C PHE A 175 -6.22 8.45 5.60
N PRO A 176 -5.81 7.64 6.58
CA PRO A 176 -6.27 7.75 7.97
C PRO A 176 -5.91 9.09 8.63
N LYS A 177 -4.78 9.70 8.25
CA LYS A 177 -4.36 10.99 8.80
C LYS A 177 -5.31 12.12 8.37
N LEU A 178 -5.64 12.20 7.08
CA LEU A 178 -6.54 13.22 6.53
C LEU A 178 -7.97 13.02 7.05
N ALA A 179 -8.44 11.79 7.06
CA ALA A 179 -9.76 11.45 7.61
C ALA A 179 -9.88 11.85 9.10
N LYS A 180 -8.85 11.61 9.91
CA LYS A 180 -8.82 12.06 11.32
C LYS A 180 -8.85 13.59 11.44
N THR A 181 -8.23 14.32 10.51
CA THR A 181 -8.30 15.80 10.48
C THR A 181 -9.71 16.25 10.16
N ALA A 182 -10.33 15.68 9.12
CA ALA A 182 -11.72 15.95 8.76
C ALA A 182 -12.69 15.65 9.89
N GLN A 183 -12.56 14.50 10.55
CA GLN A 183 -13.40 14.13 11.70
C GLN A 183 -13.28 15.10 12.88
N ARG A 184 -12.07 15.63 13.14
CA ARG A 184 -11.89 16.67 14.17
C ARG A 184 -12.60 17.98 13.79
N ALA A 185 -12.57 18.38 12.53
CA ALA A 185 -13.27 19.53 12.03
C ALA A 185 -14.80 19.36 12.12
N LEU A 186 -15.34 18.20 11.71
CA LEU A 186 -16.76 17.87 11.85
C LEU A 186 -17.25 17.99 13.30
N ARG A 187 -16.49 17.47 14.26
CA ARG A 187 -16.84 17.62 15.68
C ARG A 187 -16.90 19.07 16.14
N ARG A 188 -16.01 19.95 15.63
CA ARG A 188 -16.05 21.40 15.94
C ARG A 188 -17.28 22.09 15.37
N LEU A 189 -17.82 21.58 14.25
CA LEU A 189 -19.05 22.05 13.63
C LEU A 189 -20.32 21.39 14.23
N GLY A 190 -20.17 20.61 15.31
CA GLY A 190 -21.30 19.98 16.01
C GLY A 190 -21.82 18.69 15.36
N VAL A 191 -21.12 18.16 14.36
CA VAL A 191 -21.46 16.85 13.73
C VAL A 191 -20.83 15.71 14.52
N ARG A 192 -21.64 14.75 14.93
CA ARG A 192 -21.24 13.54 15.67
C ARG A 192 -21.06 12.32 14.75
#